data_3e45629e75a266b5babfa3abe53edad0
#
_entry.id   3e45629e75a266b5babfa3abe53edad0
#
_cell.length_a   1.000
_cell.length_b   1.000
_cell.length_c   1.000
_cell.angle_alpha   90.00
_cell.angle_beta   90.00
_cell.angle_gamma   90.00
#
_symmetry.space_group_name_H-M   'P 1'
#
loop_
_entity.id
_entity.type
_entity.pdbx_description
1 polymer ?
#
loop_
_entity_poly.entity_id
_entity_poly.type
_entity_poly.pdbx_seq_one_letter_code
_entity_poly.pdbx_strand_id
1 'polypeptide(L)'
;MRCPNHLLHQLDQGRRLKGRSGYRGRFAPSPTGVLHFGNLQTALLSWLQARCLGGEWFLRIDDLDTPRNRPESLLRIQSDLLWLGLRWDGQPMLQSSRRGIYNSWLSCLRRSGLVFACRCSRRDLAGESIYPGTCRAIDAGWGWQEQRLPSWRLRVPEHNPFGSGDVVVRRADGFIAYQLATVIDELSFGITDVVRGNDLRVALPAQLSIYAALGQKSPRFWHGPLLYDDEGQKLSKREASAGLDVARSKGEDPAHVIGQLAAGLGLVPLGTSLSIDELLSEVRDASTLPLNS
;
A
#
# COMPACT_ATOMS: atom_id res chain seq x y z
N MET A 1 -13.59 -22.08 -3.89
CA MET A 1 -12.63 -21.72 -4.95
C MET A 1 -11.57 -22.82 -5.06
N ARG A 2 -11.39 -23.43 -6.25
CA ARG A 2 -10.34 -24.44 -6.49
C ARG A 2 -9.09 -23.72 -7.01
N CYS A 3 -8.16 -23.39 -6.10
CA CYS A 3 -6.88 -22.77 -6.45
C CYS A 3 -5.76 -23.81 -6.51
N PRO A 4 -4.71 -23.57 -7.33
CA PRO A 4 -3.49 -24.38 -7.33
C PRO A 4 -2.85 -24.47 -5.95
N ASN A 5 -2.25 -25.62 -5.62
CA ASN A 5 -1.67 -25.89 -4.31
C ASN A 5 -0.61 -24.86 -3.89
N HIS A 6 0.20 -24.35 -4.82
CA HIS A 6 1.21 -23.34 -4.50
C HIS A 6 0.63 -22.03 -3.98
N LEU A 7 -0.57 -21.62 -4.46
CA LEU A 7 -1.26 -20.42 -3.95
C LEU A 7 -1.85 -20.67 -2.55
N LEU A 8 -2.41 -21.86 -2.33
CA LEU A 8 -2.90 -22.26 -1.01
C LEU A 8 -1.76 -22.33 0.01
N HIS A 9 -0.62 -22.90 -0.41
CA HIS A 9 0.58 -22.94 0.43
C HIS A 9 1.08 -21.54 0.84
N GLN A 10 1.02 -20.56 -0.08
CA GLN A 10 1.36 -19.17 0.26
C GLN A 10 0.44 -18.57 1.32
N LEU A 11 -0.87 -18.79 1.21
CA LEU A 11 -1.82 -18.34 2.23
C LEU A 11 -1.56 -19.01 3.59
N ASP A 12 -1.25 -20.31 3.57
CA ASP A 12 -0.93 -21.05 4.79
C ASP A 12 0.37 -20.57 5.43
N GLN A 13 1.37 -20.28 4.61
CA GLN A 13 2.62 -19.66 5.08
C GLN A 13 2.35 -18.30 5.74
N GLY A 14 1.57 -17.43 5.09
CA GLY A 14 1.19 -16.14 5.65
C GLY A 14 0.43 -16.27 6.97
N ARG A 15 -0.51 -17.23 7.07
CA ARG A 15 -1.23 -17.50 8.32
C ARG A 15 -0.29 -17.97 9.45
N ARG A 16 0.70 -18.82 9.14
CA ARG A 16 1.70 -19.28 10.11
C ARG A 16 2.58 -18.13 10.59
N LEU A 17 3.00 -17.25 9.68
CA LEU A 17 3.76 -16.05 10.03
C LEU A 17 2.95 -15.12 10.93
N LYS A 18 1.69 -14.85 10.57
CA LYS A 18 0.76 -14.06 11.38
C LYS A 18 0.54 -14.62 12.78
N GLY A 19 0.55 -15.94 12.93
CA GLY A 19 0.39 -16.62 14.23
C GLY A 19 1.66 -16.62 15.10
N ARG A 20 2.84 -16.35 14.51
CA ARG A 20 4.12 -16.34 15.25
C ARG A 20 4.51 -14.97 15.78
N SER A 21 4.15 -13.91 15.05
CA SER A 21 4.50 -12.52 15.38
C SER A 21 3.24 -11.78 15.83
N GLY A 22 3.29 -11.11 16.97
CA GLY A 22 2.18 -10.29 17.46
C GLY A 22 1.82 -9.14 16.53
N TYR A 23 2.83 -8.51 15.91
CA TYR A 23 2.68 -7.40 14.95
C TYR A 23 3.60 -7.59 13.75
N ARG A 24 3.05 -7.45 12.55
CA ARG A 24 3.78 -7.45 11.28
C ARG A 24 3.25 -6.32 10.39
N GLY A 25 4.00 -5.24 10.34
CA GLY A 25 3.69 -4.06 9.53
C GLY A 25 4.53 -3.98 8.26
N ARG A 26 4.20 -3.02 7.40
CA ARG A 26 5.01 -2.75 6.20
C ARG A 26 4.93 -1.28 5.79
N PHE A 27 6.00 -0.78 5.19
CA PHE A 27 6.01 0.42 4.37
C PHE A 27 6.05 0.01 2.89
N ALA A 28 5.21 0.62 2.04
CA ALA A 28 5.01 0.15 0.67
C ALA A 28 5.01 1.32 -0.34
N PRO A 29 6.18 1.98 -0.56
CA PRO A 29 6.29 3.08 -1.50
C PRO A 29 6.35 2.60 -2.95
N SER A 30 5.81 3.43 -3.87
CA SER A 30 6.02 3.23 -5.31
C SER A 30 7.28 4.01 -5.75
N PRO A 31 8.18 3.41 -6.56
CA PRO A 31 9.44 4.02 -6.97
C PRO A 31 9.24 5.00 -8.14
N THR A 32 8.33 5.96 -7.99
CA THR A 32 7.97 6.96 -9.03
C THR A 32 8.70 8.28 -8.88
N GLY A 33 9.61 8.39 -7.92
CA GLY A 33 10.38 9.57 -7.59
C GLY A 33 10.95 9.48 -6.18
N VAL A 34 11.36 10.62 -5.64
CA VAL A 34 11.86 10.75 -4.26
C VAL A 34 10.70 10.62 -3.26
N LEU A 35 11.01 10.16 -2.05
CA LEU A 35 10.05 10.17 -0.94
C LEU A 35 9.79 11.64 -0.53
N HIS A 36 8.53 12.05 -0.59
CA HIS A 36 8.12 13.34 -0.05
C HIS A 36 7.83 13.24 1.45
N PHE A 37 7.75 14.39 2.12
CA PHE A 37 7.59 14.47 3.57
C PHE A 37 6.43 13.60 4.11
N GLY A 38 5.28 13.57 3.43
CA GLY A 38 4.15 12.71 3.80
C GLY A 38 4.42 11.21 3.69
N ASN A 39 5.25 10.79 2.71
CA ASN A 39 5.68 9.38 2.65
C ASN A 39 6.60 9.06 3.83
N LEU A 40 7.50 9.97 4.19
CA LEU A 40 8.42 9.80 5.30
C LEU A 40 7.69 9.76 6.64
N GLN A 41 6.66 10.60 6.83
CA GLN A 41 5.81 10.53 8.03
C GLN A 41 5.01 9.23 8.11
N THR A 42 4.49 8.75 6.96
CA THR A 42 3.84 7.43 6.92
C THR A 42 4.83 6.32 7.25
N ALA A 43 6.07 6.40 6.74
CA ALA A 43 7.14 5.46 7.08
C ALA A 43 7.44 5.50 8.58
N LEU A 44 7.63 6.70 9.13
CA LEU A 44 7.89 6.92 10.56
C LEU A 44 6.77 6.34 11.44
N LEU A 45 5.50 6.69 11.16
CA LEU A 45 4.34 6.17 11.93
C LEU A 45 4.26 4.64 11.88
N SER A 46 4.44 4.05 10.69
CA SER A 46 4.36 2.60 10.53
C SER A 46 5.53 1.89 11.22
N TRP A 47 6.71 2.50 11.23
CA TRP A 47 7.89 1.99 11.91
C TRP A 47 7.74 2.09 13.44
N LEU A 48 7.33 3.24 13.95
CA LEU A 48 7.08 3.45 15.38
C LEU A 48 6.02 2.47 15.91
N GLN A 49 4.90 2.32 15.22
CA GLN A 49 3.86 1.37 15.64
C GLN A 49 4.41 -0.07 15.72
N ALA A 50 5.21 -0.48 14.74
CA ALA A 50 5.83 -1.80 14.75
C ALA A 50 6.80 -1.97 15.92
N ARG A 51 7.66 -0.99 16.16
CA ARG A 51 8.70 -1.09 17.21
C ARG A 51 8.13 -0.95 18.63
N CYS A 52 7.17 -0.06 18.85
CA CYS A 52 6.44 0.04 20.13
C CYS A 52 5.75 -1.28 20.52
N LEU A 53 5.27 -2.03 19.52
CA LEU A 53 4.62 -3.32 19.74
C LEU A 53 5.58 -4.53 19.68
N GLY A 54 6.88 -4.30 19.63
CA GLY A 54 7.89 -5.36 19.55
C GLY A 54 7.79 -6.23 18.29
N GLY A 55 7.22 -5.67 17.22
CA GLY A 55 6.93 -6.38 15.98
C GLY A 55 7.93 -6.16 14.86
N GLU A 56 7.63 -6.76 13.71
CA GLU A 56 8.42 -6.67 12.49
C GLU A 56 7.86 -5.59 11.55
N TRP A 57 8.77 -4.89 10.85
CA TRP A 57 8.43 -3.87 9.87
C TRP A 57 9.15 -4.14 8.55
N PHE A 58 8.40 -4.39 7.48
CA PHE A 58 8.92 -4.79 6.18
C PHE A 58 8.91 -3.64 5.18
N LEU A 59 9.85 -3.66 4.25
CA LEU A 59 9.87 -2.78 3.09
C LEU A 59 9.34 -3.53 1.86
N ARG A 60 8.24 -3.04 1.27
CA ARG A 60 7.72 -3.49 -0.01
C ARG A 60 7.82 -2.36 -1.03
N ILE A 61 8.35 -2.62 -2.20
CA ILE A 61 8.39 -1.67 -3.29
C ILE A 61 7.28 -1.98 -4.27
N ASP A 62 6.32 -1.07 -4.42
CA ASP A 62 5.16 -1.23 -5.28
C ASP A 62 5.50 -0.75 -6.71
N ASP A 63 6.27 -1.59 -7.43
CA ASP A 63 6.92 -1.31 -8.73
C ASP A 63 6.23 -1.96 -9.93
N LEU A 64 4.94 -2.30 -9.84
CA LEU A 64 4.20 -2.95 -10.94
C LEU A 64 3.91 -2.01 -12.11
N ASP A 65 3.75 -0.73 -11.87
CA ASP A 65 3.47 0.29 -12.90
C ASP A 65 4.77 0.75 -13.56
N THR A 66 5.37 -0.14 -14.35
CA THR A 66 6.69 0.05 -14.95
C THR A 66 6.88 1.36 -15.72
N PRO A 67 5.90 1.91 -16.47
CA PRO A 67 6.08 3.18 -17.16
C PRO A 67 6.33 4.40 -16.25
N ARG A 68 5.92 4.32 -14.98
CA ARG A 68 6.10 5.39 -14.01
C ARG A 68 7.28 5.17 -13.08
N ASN A 69 7.88 3.98 -13.09
CA ASN A 69 9.00 3.65 -12.23
C ASN A 69 10.28 4.35 -12.70
N ARG A 70 11.08 4.80 -11.76
CA ARG A 70 12.41 5.34 -11.97
C ARG A 70 13.41 4.43 -11.29
N PRO A 71 14.35 3.80 -12.03
CA PRO A 71 15.30 2.83 -11.47
C PRO A 71 16.10 3.39 -10.29
N GLU A 72 16.50 4.68 -10.38
CA GLU A 72 17.22 5.38 -9.33
C GLU A 72 16.41 5.54 -8.03
N SER A 73 15.07 5.61 -8.13
CA SER A 73 14.20 5.79 -6.95
C SER A 73 14.20 4.59 -6.03
N LEU A 74 14.44 3.38 -6.55
CA LEU A 74 14.51 2.17 -5.74
C LEU A 74 15.66 2.22 -4.72
N LEU A 75 16.85 2.52 -5.21
CA LEU A 75 18.06 2.62 -4.35
C LEU A 75 17.94 3.81 -3.41
N ARG A 76 17.35 4.88 -3.91
CA ARG A 76 17.16 6.09 -3.16
C ARG A 76 16.21 5.91 -1.97
N ILE A 77 15.05 5.28 -2.17
CA ILE A 77 14.10 4.96 -1.09
C ILE A 77 14.81 4.22 0.05
N GLN A 78 15.61 3.21 -0.29
CA GLN A 78 16.37 2.45 0.71
C GLN A 78 17.42 3.30 1.41
N SER A 79 18.20 4.09 0.66
CA SER A 79 19.20 5.00 1.22
C SER A 79 18.60 6.05 2.14
N ASP A 80 17.44 6.60 1.77
CA ASP A 80 16.74 7.63 2.55
C ASP A 80 16.21 7.06 3.88
N LEU A 81 15.61 5.88 3.85
CA LEU A 81 15.14 5.21 5.06
C LEU A 81 16.31 4.85 6.00
N LEU A 82 17.41 4.32 5.45
CA LEU A 82 18.60 3.97 6.25
C LEU A 82 19.27 5.21 6.85
N TRP A 83 19.31 6.32 6.13
CA TRP A 83 19.87 7.58 6.63
C TRP A 83 19.06 8.13 7.80
N LEU A 84 17.73 7.96 7.79
CA LEU A 84 16.84 8.31 8.91
C LEU A 84 16.86 7.27 10.05
N GLY A 85 17.59 6.16 9.92
CA GLY A 85 17.57 5.07 10.90
C GLY A 85 16.35 4.16 10.84
N LEU A 86 15.45 4.34 9.86
CA LEU A 86 14.25 3.52 9.66
C LEU A 86 14.63 2.15 9.05
N ARG A 87 15.15 1.25 9.87
CA ARG A 87 15.58 -0.09 9.44
C ARG A 87 14.41 -1.05 9.36
N TRP A 88 14.31 -1.75 8.23
CA TRP A 88 13.31 -2.80 8.00
C TRP A 88 13.87 -4.19 8.32
N ASP A 89 12.96 -5.14 8.51
CA ASP A 89 13.29 -6.54 8.78
C ASP A 89 13.31 -7.35 7.48
N GLY A 90 14.27 -8.24 7.35
CA GLY A 90 14.44 -9.09 6.16
C GLY A 90 14.89 -8.35 4.91
N GLN A 91 14.58 -8.93 3.75
CA GLN A 91 14.94 -8.35 2.44
C GLN A 91 13.79 -7.49 1.90
N PRO A 92 14.09 -6.36 1.24
CA PRO A 92 13.06 -5.60 0.53
C PRO A 92 12.35 -6.46 -0.51
N MET A 93 11.03 -6.38 -0.54
CA MET A 93 10.21 -7.12 -1.49
C MET A 93 9.84 -6.23 -2.67
N LEU A 94 10.14 -6.67 -3.89
CA LEU A 94 9.70 -6.00 -5.12
C LEU A 94 8.44 -6.69 -5.66
N GLN A 95 7.38 -5.95 -5.91
CA GLN A 95 6.16 -6.51 -6.51
C GLN A 95 6.40 -7.04 -7.92
N SER A 96 7.30 -6.41 -8.69
CA SER A 96 7.65 -6.86 -10.05
C SER A 96 8.18 -8.29 -10.09
N SER A 97 8.91 -8.73 -9.07
CA SER A 97 9.41 -10.10 -8.95
C SER A 97 8.30 -11.14 -8.69
N ARG A 98 7.10 -10.69 -8.33
CA ARG A 98 5.96 -11.52 -7.95
C ARG A 98 4.84 -11.58 -9.00
N ARG A 99 5.04 -11.03 -10.19
CA ARG A 99 4.05 -11.01 -11.28
C ARG A 99 3.46 -12.40 -11.60
N GLY A 100 4.28 -13.44 -11.55
CA GLY A 100 3.83 -14.83 -11.75
C GLY A 100 2.77 -15.26 -10.73
N ILE A 101 2.94 -14.86 -9.47
CA ILE A 101 2.01 -15.14 -8.37
C ILE A 101 0.67 -14.43 -8.61
N TYR A 102 0.70 -13.14 -8.93
CA TYR A 102 -0.53 -12.37 -9.20
C TYR A 102 -1.28 -12.92 -10.41
N ASN A 103 -0.58 -13.27 -11.49
CA ASN A 103 -1.18 -13.90 -12.67
C ASN A 103 -1.80 -15.28 -12.34
N SER A 104 -1.18 -16.05 -11.46
CA SER A 104 -1.75 -17.31 -10.97
C SER A 104 -3.04 -17.08 -10.18
N TRP A 105 -3.08 -16.04 -9.36
CA TRP A 105 -4.30 -15.63 -8.65
C TRP A 105 -5.39 -15.14 -9.60
N LEU A 106 -5.06 -14.30 -10.59
CA LEU A 106 -6.01 -13.88 -11.62
C LEU A 106 -6.60 -15.08 -12.36
N SER A 107 -5.75 -16.04 -12.73
CA SER A 107 -6.19 -17.28 -13.39
C SER A 107 -7.08 -18.13 -12.50
N CYS A 108 -6.79 -18.22 -11.20
CA CYS A 108 -7.64 -18.90 -10.22
C CYS A 108 -9.01 -18.22 -10.10
N LEU A 109 -9.05 -16.92 -9.94
CA LEU A 109 -10.28 -16.13 -9.85
C LEU A 109 -11.14 -16.28 -11.12
N ARG A 110 -10.51 -16.27 -12.30
CA ARG A 110 -11.20 -16.46 -13.58
C ARG A 110 -11.81 -17.84 -13.68
N ARG A 111 -11.06 -18.92 -13.41
CA ARG A 111 -11.57 -20.30 -13.43
C ARG A 111 -12.69 -20.55 -12.42
N SER A 112 -12.69 -19.79 -11.33
CA SER A 112 -13.75 -19.86 -10.31
C SER A 112 -14.98 -19.01 -10.64
N GLY A 113 -15.02 -18.34 -11.80
CA GLY A 113 -16.14 -17.47 -12.20
C GLY A 113 -16.25 -16.18 -11.38
N LEU A 114 -15.22 -15.87 -10.55
CA LEU A 114 -15.23 -14.71 -9.66
C LEU A 114 -14.87 -13.40 -10.36
N VAL A 115 -14.40 -13.45 -11.61
CA VAL A 115 -14.09 -12.26 -12.39
C VAL A 115 -14.81 -12.28 -13.75
N PHE A 116 -14.98 -11.11 -14.31
CA PHE A 116 -15.52 -10.92 -15.67
C PHE A 116 -14.71 -9.88 -16.44
N ALA A 117 -14.81 -9.92 -17.77
CA ALA A 117 -14.20 -8.94 -18.65
C ALA A 117 -15.06 -7.66 -18.69
N CYS A 118 -14.42 -6.50 -18.58
CA CYS A 118 -15.09 -5.20 -18.63
C CYS A 118 -14.40 -4.30 -19.65
N ARG A 119 -15.17 -3.73 -20.59
CA ARG A 119 -14.66 -2.84 -21.63
C ARG A 119 -14.99 -1.37 -21.42
N CYS A 120 -15.69 -1.04 -20.33
CA CYS A 120 -15.97 0.36 -20.00
C CYS A 120 -14.67 1.17 -19.90
N SER A 121 -14.64 2.30 -20.59
CA SER A 121 -13.61 3.32 -20.46
C SER A 121 -13.85 4.20 -19.23
N ARG A 122 -12.90 5.07 -18.90
CA ARG A 122 -13.12 6.08 -17.86
C ARG A 122 -14.23 7.06 -18.23
N ARG A 123 -14.43 7.31 -19.53
CA ARG A 123 -15.51 8.18 -20.02
C ARG A 123 -16.87 7.53 -19.81
N ASP A 124 -17.00 6.23 -20.08
CA ASP A 124 -18.25 5.49 -19.87
C ASP A 124 -18.65 5.41 -18.40
N LEU A 125 -17.69 5.60 -17.49
CA LEU A 125 -17.87 5.57 -16.04
C LEU A 125 -17.75 6.97 -15.40
N ALA A 126 -17.76 8.02 -16.20
CA ALA A 126 -17.67 9.39 -15.69
C ALA A 126 -18.89 9.72 -14.83
N GLY A 127 -18.64 10.18 -13.61
CA GLY A 127 -19.70 10.48 -12.63
C GLY A 127 -20.10 9.30 -11.74
N GLU A 128 -19.66 8.08 -12.04
CA GLU A 128 -19.98 6.91 -11.24
C GLU A 128 -18.95 6.71 -10.13
N SER A 129 -19.35 6.84 -8.89
CA SER A 129 -18.50 6.52 -7.72
C SER A 129 -18.37 5.00 -7.51
N ILE A 130 -19.38 4.23 -7.90
CA ILE A 130 -19.44 2.77 -7.83
C ILE A 130 -19.73 2.25 -9.24
N TYR A 131 -19.03 1.18 -9.64
CA TYR A 131 -19.24 0.57 -10.93
C TYR A 131 -20.69 0.05 -11.09
N PRO A 132 -21.44 0.47 -12.15
CA PRO A 132 -22.87 0.18 -12.29
C PRO A 132 -23.18 -1.26 -12.75
N GLY A 133 -22.17 -2.09 -13.00
CA GLY A 133 -22.39 -3.49 -13.43
C GLY A 133 -22.57 -3.67 -14.95
N THR A 134 -22.37 -2.66 -15.77
CA THR A 134 -22.63 -2.65 -17.22
C THR A 134 -22.16 -3.91 -17.96
N CYS A 135 -20.94 -4.39 -17.69
CA CYS A 135 -20.40 -5.59 -18.36
C CYS A 135 -20.59 -6.88 -17.55
N ARG A 136 -21.26 -6.82 -16.40
CA ARG A 136 -21.35 -7.95 -15.47
C ARG A 136 -22.12 -9.15 -16.01
N ALA A 137 -23.19 -8.88 -16.78
CA ALA A 137 -24.10 -9.89 -17.32
C ALA A 137 -23.84 -10.24 -18.78
N ILE A 138 -22.90 -9.56 -19.45
CA ILE A 138 -22.59 -9.77 -20.86
C ILE A 138 -21.25 -10.45 -21.06
N ASP A 139 -21.08 -11.20 -22.13
CA ASP A 139 -19.77 -11.68 -22.57
C ASP A 139 -19.06 -10.57 -23.35
N ALA A 140 -18.28 -9.77 -22.64
CA ALA A 140 -17.49 -8.70 -23.23
C ALA A 140 -16.20 -9.20 -23.94
N GLY A 141 -15.96 -10.52 -23.96
CA GLY A 141 -14.76 -11.15 -24.55
C GLY A 141 -13.48 -10.84 -23.78
N TRP A 142 -12.57 -11.81 -23.74
CA TRP A 142 -11.30 -11.72 -22.99
C TRP A 142 -10.10 -11.28 -23.83
N GLY A 143 -10.24 -11.31 -25.15
CA GLY A 143 -9.19 -11.01 -26.12
C GLY A 143 -9.09 -9.53 -26.49
N TRP A 144 -8.18 -9.23 -27.42
CA TRP A 144 -8.04 -7.93 -28.04
C TRP A 144 -9.28 -7.58 -28.87
N GLN A 145 -9.85 -6.40 -28.65
CA GLN A 145 -10.90 -5.80 -29.47
C GLN A 145 -10.62 -4.29 -29.48
N GLU A 146 -10.79 -3.63 -30.64
CA GLU A 146 -10.56 -2.20 -30.79
C GLU A 146 -9.22 -1.74 -30.19
N GLN A 147 -8.16 -2.49 -30.48
CA GLN A 147 -6.79 -2.24 -30.04
C GLN A 147 -6.58 -2.20 -28.50
N ARG A 148 -7.48 -2.78 -27.72
CA ARG A 148 -7.33 -2.87 -26.26
C ARG A 148 -7.77 -4.22 -25.70
N LEU A 149 -7.20 -4.58 -24.57
CA LEU A 149 -7.69 -5.67 -23.74
C LEU A 149 -8.84 -5.18 -22.83
N PRO A 150 -9.72 -6.09 -22.37
CA PRO A 150 -10.63 -5.74 -21.30
C PRO A 150 -9.88 -5.57 -19.98
N SER A 151 -10.37 -4.71 -19.09
CA SER A 151 -10.08 -4.82 -17.69
C SER A 151 -10.77 -6.04 -17.09
N TRP A 152 -10.20 -6.62 -16.03
CA TRP A 152 -10.86 -7.70 -15.30
C TRP A 152 -11.38 -7.15 -13.99
N ARG A 153 -12.68 -7.40 -13.74
CA ARG A 153 -13.32 -7.00 -12.50
C ARG A 153 -13.71 -8.20 -11.67
N LEU A 154 -13.42 -8.13 -10.37
CA LEU A 154 -13.94 -9.07 -9.37
C LEU A 154 -15.45 -8.82 -9.22
N ARG A 155 -16.23 -9.89 -9.25
CA ARG A 155 -17.68 -9.87 -8.94
C ARG A 155 -17.85 -9.69 -7.43
N VAL A 156 -18.36 -8.55 -7.04
CA VAL A 156 -18.68 -8.26 -5.65
C VAL A 156 -20.18 -8.53 -5.42
N PRO A 157 -20.59 -9.17 -4.33
CA PRO A 157 -22.01 -9.35 -4.03
C PRO A 157 -22.77 -8.03 -3.98
N GLU A 158 -24.03 -8.01 -4.36
CA GLU A 158 -24.88 -6.78 -4.36
C GLU A 158 -24.98 -6.17 -2.96
N HIS A 159 -25.13 -7.01 -1.94
CA HIS A 159 -25.11 -6.59 -0.53
C HIS A 159 -23.70 -6.68 0.04
N ASN A 160 -22.78 -5.90 -0.55
CA ASN A 160 -21.40 -5.81 -0.07
C ASN A 160 -21.31 -4.89 1.17
N PRO A 161 -20.96 -5.40 2.35
CA PRO A 161 -20.90 -4.59 3.57
C PRO A 161 -19.80 -3.52 3.52
N PHE A 162 -18.88 -3.59 2.58
CA PHE A 162 -17.76 -2.65 2.45
C PHE A 162 -18.07 -1.44 1.57
N GLY A 163 -19.22 -1.44 0.87
CA GLY A 163 -19.64 -0.30 0.04
C GLY A 163 -18.86 -0.14 -1.28
N SER A 164 -18.10 -1.15 -1.72
CA SER A 164 -17.52 -1.14 -3.07
C SER A 164 -18.42 -1.86 -4.08
N GLY A 165 -18.38 -1.42 -5.34
CA GLY A 165 -18.87 -2.20 -6.48
C GLY A 165 -17.84 -3.21 -6.97
N ASP A 166 -18.03 -3.73 -8.21
CA ASP A 166 -17.10 -4.67 -8.83
C ASP A 166 -15.69 -4.06 -9.01
N VAL A 167 -14.69 -4.70 -8.44
CA VAL A 167 -13.33 -4.17 -8.28
C VAL A 167 -12.44 -4.54 -9.47
N VAL A 168 -11.72 -3.58 -10.03
CA VAL A 168 -10.70 -3.86 -11.05
C VAL A 168 -9.53 -4.60 -10.40
N VAL A 169 -9.25 -5.83 -10.87
CA VAL A 169 -8.14 -6.69 -10.43
C VAL A 169 -7.03 -6.81 -11.49
N ARG A 170 -7.35 -6.54 -12.76
CA ARG A 170 -6.40 -6.35 -13.87
C ARG A 170 -6.86 -5.19 -14.74
N ARG A 171 -5.95 -4.29 -15.06
CA ARG A 171 -6.21 -3.10 -15.88
C ARG A 171 -6.29 -3.47 -17.38
N ALA A 172 -6.92 -2.61 -18.17
CA ALA A 172 -7.04 -2.80 -19.63
C ALA A 172 -5.69 -2.72 -20.37
N ASP A 173 -4.69 -2.06 -19.78
CA ASP A 173 -3.30 -2.02 -20.26
C ASP A 173 -2.49 -3.28 -19.90
N GLY A 174 -3.12 -4.25 -19.23
CA GLY A 174 -2.53 -5.53 -18.88
C GLY A 174 -1.85 -5.58 -17.52
N PHE A 175 -1.69 -4.44 -16.84
CA PHE A 175 -1.08 -4.42 -15.51
C PHE A 175 -2.01 -5.00 -14.44
N ILE A 176 -1.40 -5.67 -13.47
CA ILE A 176 -2.07 -6.08 -12.24
C ILE A 176 -2.56 -4.82 -11.51
N ALA A 177 -3.80 -4.83 -11.06
CA ALA A 177 -4.32 -3.71 -10.28
C ALA A 177 -3.68 -3.68 -8.87
N TYR A 178 -3.38 -2.48 -8.40
CA TYR A 178 -2.82 -2.23 -7.06
C TYR A 178 -3.59 -2.96 -5.95
N GLN A 179 -4.91 -2.91 -5.99
CA GLN A 179 -5.77 -3.55 -4.98
C GLN A 179 -5.52 -5.05 -4.85
N LEU A 180 -5.39 -5.78 -5.98
CA LEU A 180 -5.13 -7.22 -5.95
C LEU A 180 -3.72 -7.52 -5.46
N ALA A 181 -2.71 -6.86 -6.03
CA ALA A 181 -1.31 -7.11 -5.67
C ALA A 181 -1.06 -6.88 -4.17
N THR A 182 -1.56 -5.77 -3.64
CA THR A 182 -1.44 -5.44 -2.22
C THR A 182 -2.07 -6.50 -1.33
N VAL A 183 -3.30 -6.93 -1.62
CA VAL A 183 -4.00 -7.96 -0.82
C VAL A 183 -3.25 -9.29 -0.85
N ILE A 184 -2.79 -9.72 -2.03
CA ILE A 184 -2.04 -10.99 -2.17
C ILE A 184 -0.73 -10.93 -1.37
N ASP A 185 -0.02 -9.81 -1.41
CA ASP A 185 1.23 -9.66 -0.65
C ASP A 185 0.98 -9.65 0.85
N GLU A 186 0.02 -8.87 1.31
CA GLU A 186 -0.30 -8.79 2.74
C GLU A 186 -0.72 -10.16 3.31
N LEU A 187 -1.47 -10.94 2.52
CA LEU A 187 -1.80 -12.32 2.87
C LEU A 187 -0.57 -13.23 2.86
N SER A 188 0.27 -13.17 1.83
CA SER A 188 1.44 -14.05 1.68
C SER A 188 2.50 -13.82 2.76
N PHE A 189 2.67 -12.57 3.20
CA PHE A 189 3.66 -12.17 4.20
C PHE A 189 3.10 -12.11 5.62
N GLY A 190 1.82 -12.46 5.81
CA GLY A 190 1.20 -12.49 7.12
C GLY A 190 1.13 -11.12 7.78
N ILE A 191 0.92 -10.06 7.01
CA ILE A 191 0.80 -8.70 7.52
C ILE A 191 -0.43 -8.62 8.43
N THR A 192 -0.24 -8.10 9.64
CA THR A 192 -1.29 -7.94 10.64
C THR A 192 -1.84 -6.53 10.67
N ASP A 193 -0.99 -5.54 10.33
CA ASP A 193 -1.30 -4.12 10.44
C ASP A 193 -0.77 -3.35 9.24
N VAL A 194 -1.59 -2.46 8.73
CA VAL A 194 -1.32 -1.64 7.56
C VAL A 194 -1.46 -0.19 7.96
N VAL A 195 -0.34 0.50 8.16
CA VAL A 195 -0.31 1.96 8.30
C VAL A 195 -0.09 2.58 6.93
N ARG A 196 -0.88 3.59 6.60
CA ARG A 196 -0.79 4.31 5.31
C ARG A 196 -1.39 5.71 5.41
N GLY A 197 -1.15 6.54 4.40
CA GLY A 197 -1.76 7.86 4.32
C GLY A 197 -3.29 7.80 4.19
N ASN A 198 -3.99 8.79 4.73
CA ASN A 198 -5.45 8.86 4.71
C ASN A 198 -6.02 8.98 3.27
N ASP A 199 -5.22 9.45 2.30
CA ASP A 199 -5.59 9.49 0.88
C ASP A 199 -5.87 8.09 0.29
N LEU A 200 -5.34 7.04 0.89
CA LEU A 200 -5.60 5.65 0.50
C LEU A 200 -6.85 5.05 1.17
N ARG A 201 -7.56 5.79 2.01
CA ARG A 201 -8.81 5.32 2.64
C ARG A 201 -9.87 4.96 1.60
N VAL A 202 -9.91 5.69 0.50
CA VAL A 202 -10.82 5.41 -0.63
C VAL A 202 -10.58 4.05 -1.31
N ALA A 203 -9.40 3.46 -1.17
CA ALA A 203 -9.08 2.15 -1.73
C ALA A 203 -9.51 0.98 -0.81
N LEU A 204 -9.80 1.26 0.46
CA LEU A 204 -10.08 0.24 1.47
C LEU A 204 -11.30 -0.63 1.15
N PRO A 205 -12.46 -0.09 0.75
CA PRO A 205 -13.62 -0.91 0.40
C PRO A 205 -13.32 -1.96 -0.68
N ALA A 206 -12.58 -1.58 -1.70
CA ALA A 206 -12.19 -2.47 -2.80
C ALA A 206 -11.24 -3.58 -2.30
N GLN A 207 -10.28 -3.27 -1.44
CA GLN A 207 -9.36 -4.26 -0.86
C GLN A 207 -10.11 -5.23 0.06
N LEU A 208 -10.99 -4.75 0.94
CA LEU A 208 -11.80 -5.59 1.81
C LEU A 208 -12.67 -6.57 1.01
N SER A 209 -13.23 -6.13 -0.12
CA SER A 209 -13.99 -7.00 -1.02
C SER A 209 -13.12 -8.10 -1.65
N ILE A 210 -11.85 -7.83 -1.93
CA ILE A 210 -10.92 -8.87 -2.40
C ILE A 210 -10.60 -9.86 -1.28
N TYR A 211 -10.33 -9.39 -0.05
CA TYR A 211 -10.13 -10.30 1.11
C TYR A 211 -11.33 -11.23 1.30
N ALA A 212 -12.54 -10.69 1.26
CA ALA A 212 -13.78 -11.46 1.39
C ALA A 212 -13.93 -12.49 0.27
N ALA A 213 -13.69 -12.11 -0.98
CA ALA A 213 -13.76 -13.02 -2.13
C ALA A 213 -12.73 -14.17 -2.04
N LEU A 214 -11.59 -13.93 -1.41
CA LEU A 214 -10.56 -14.94 -1.13
C LEU A 214 -10.86 -15.76 0.12
N GLY A 215 -11.92 -15.44 0.88
CA GLY A 215 -12.24 -16.09 2.16
C GLY A 215 -11.19 -15.84 3.24
N GLN A 216 -10.52 -14.69 3.21
CA GLN A 216 -9.44 -14.35 4.14
C GLN A 216 -9.82 -13.15 5.01
N LYS A 217 -9.28 -13.14 6.25
CA LYS A 217 -9.38 -11.96 7.12
C LYS A 217 -8.37 -10.91 6.70
N SER A 218 -8.81 -9.66 6.62
CA SER A 218 -7.94 -8.51 6.37
C SER A 218 -7.02 -8.23 7.57
N PRO A 219 -5.88 -7.52 7.35
CA PRO A 219 -5.15 -6.88 8.44
C PRO A 219 -5.99 -5.76 9.07
N ARG A 220 -5.53 -5.22 10.18
CA ARG A 220 -6.02 -3.94 10.71
C ARG A 220 -5.48 -2.81 9.84
N PHE A 221 -6.31 -1.83 9.53
CA PHE A 221 -5.91 -0.67 8.74
C PHE A 221 -5.88 0.58 9.63
N TRP A 222 -4.78 1.30 9.52
CA TRP A 222 -4.51 2.53 10.24
C TRP A 222 -4.18 3.63 9.23
N HIS A 223 -4.80 4.78 9.40
CA HIS A 223 -4.60 5.91 8.50
C HIS A 223 -3.96 7.06 9.27
N GLY A 224 -2.76 7.45 8.83
CA GLY A 224 -2.08 8.64 9.34
C GLY A 224 -2.76 9.92 8.87
N PRO A 225 -2.51 11.05 9.55
CA PRO A 225 -3.10 12.33 9.20
C PRO A 225 -2.69 12.75 7.76
N LEU A 226 -3.55 13.54 7.11
CA LEU A 226 -3.16 14.26 5.91
C LEU A 226 -2.34 15.48 6.34
N LEU A 227 -1.27 15.74 5.61
CA LEU A 227 -0.46 16.93 5.84
C LEU A 227 -1.05 18.12 5.10
N TYR A 228 -1.17 19.19 5.84
CA TYR A 228 -1.51 20.49 5.34
C TYR A 228 -0.33 21.44 5.61
N ASP A 229 -0.14 22.43 4.75
CA ASP A 229 0.77 23.55 5.00
C ASP A 229 0.16 24.51 6.01
N ASP A 230 0.92 25.55 6.37
CA ASP A 230 0.46 26.58 7.30
C ASP A 230 -0.75 27.38 6.77
N GLU A 231 -1.03 27.27 5.46
CA GLU A 231 -2.17 27.91 4.79
C GLU A 231 -3.38 26.96 4.70
N GLY A 232 -3.29 25.76 5.27
CA GLY A 232 -4.36 24.73 5.26
C GLY A 232 -4.55 24.05 3.92
N GLN A 233 -3.58 24.17 2.99
CA GLN A 233 -3.57 23.42 1.74
C GLN A 233 -2.81 22.10 1.91
N LYS A 234 -3.28 21.03 1.25
CA LYS A 234 -2.56 19.77 1.25
C LYS A 234 -1.16 20.00 0.70
N LEU A 235 -0.13 19.77 1.50
CA LEU A 235 1.28 19.95 1.14
C LEU A 235 1.56 19.41 -0.26
N SER A 236 1.93 20.33 -1.18
CA SER A 236 2.15 19.95 -2.57
C SER A 236 3.41 19.09 -2.70
N LYS A 237 3.38 18.15 -3.65
CA LYS A 237 4.52 17.26 -3.93
C LYS A 237 5.84 17.99 -4.23
N ARG A 238 5.80 19.27 -4.62
CA ARG A 238 7.00 20.03 -5.04
C ARG A 238 7.82 20.58 -3.88
N GLU A 239 7.17 21.08 -2.83
CA GLU A 239 7.85 21.66 -1.66
C GLU A 239 8.37 20.57 -0.72
N ALA A 240 7.61 19.49 -0.59
CA ALA A 240 7.98 18.34 0.26
C ALA A 240 9.08 17.44 -0.33
N SER A 241 9.28 17.43 -1.66
CA SER A 241 10.26 16.53 -2.30
C SER A 241 11.68 17.09 -2.36
N ALA A 242 11.85 18.40 -2.23
CA ALA A 242 13.17 19.01 -2.15
C ALA A 242 13.86 18.80 -0.80
N GLY A 243 13.07 18.43 0.24
CA GLY A 243 13.52 18.46 1.62
C GLY A 243 14.70 17.54 1.92
N LEU A 244 14.58 16.24 1.65
CA LEU A 244 15.60 15.27 2.07
C LEU A 244 16.93 15.42 1.30
N ASP A 245 16.86 15.76 -0.01
CA ASP A 245 18.03 16.02 -0.83
C ASP A 245 18.78 17.27 -0.38
N VAL A 246 18.00 18.30 -0.12
CA VAL A 246 18.56 19.57 0.36
C VAL A 246 19.16 19.37 1.74
N ALA A 247 18.47 18.69 2.65
CA ALA A 247 19.00 18.38 3.97
C ALA A 247 20.33 17.60 3.90
N ARG A 248 20.36 16.50 3.11
CA ARG A 248 21.58 15.69 2.94
C ARG A 248 22.71 16.46 2.25
N SER A 249 22.43 17.25 1.23
CA SER A 249 23.45 18.05 0.52
C SER A 249 24.05 19.16 1.38
N LYS A 250 23.27 19.68 2.34
CA LYS A 250 23.73 20.66 3.33
C LYS A 250 24.43 20.01 4.53
N GLY A 251 24.51 18.68 4.60
CA GLY A 251 25.09 17.96 5.71
C GLY A 251 24.24 18.05 6.99
N GLU A 252 22.92 18.21 6.86
CA GLU A 252 22.02 18.23 8.02
C GLU A 252 22.04 16.90 8.75
N ASP A 253 21.90 16.96 10.08
CA ASP A 253 21.81 15.78 10.93
C ASP A 253 20.45 15.08 10.69
N PRO A 254 20.42 13.76 10.46
CA PRO A 254 19.18 12.99 10.40
C PRO A 254 18.25 13.24 11.59
N ALA A 255 18.81 13.48 12.79
CA ALA A 255 18.04 13.78 14.00
C ALA A 255 17.19 15.05 13.86
N HIS A 256 17.66 16.06 13.14
CA HIS A 256 16.88 17.25 12.86
C HIS A 256 15.65 16.93 11.99
N VAL A 257 15.86 16.12 10.93
CA VAL A 257 14.77 15.71 10.03
C VAL A 257 13.76 14.80 10.75
N ILE A 258 14.22 13.87 11.59
CA ILE A 258 13.31 13.05 12.43
C ILE A 258 12.49 13.95 13.35
N GLY A 259 13.11 14.95 13.99
CA GLY A 259 12.40 15.93 14.81
C GLY A 259 11.31 16.70 14.04
N GLN A 260 11.63 17.15 12.83
CA GLN A 260 10.64 17.82 11.96
C GLN A 260 9.48 16.90 11.58
N LEU A 261 9.78 15.64 11.20
CA LEU A 261 8.75 14.64 10.86
C LEU A 261 7.85 14.37 12.08
N ALA A 262 8.44 14.19 13.25
CA ALA A 262 7.74 13.92 14.50
C ALA A 262 6.90 15.12 14.98
N ALA A 263 7.45 16.34 14.87
CA ALA A 263 6.72 17.57 15.19
C ALA A 263 5.50 17.78 14.27
N GLY A 264 5.66 17.52 12.96
CA GLY A 264 4.53 17.57 12.02
C GLY A 264 3.45 16.50 12.28
N LEU A 265 3.73 15.50 13.10
CA LEU A 265 2.80 14.50 13.60
C LEU A 265 2.26 14.81 15.01
N GLY A 266 2.73 15.90 15.62
CA GLY A 266 2.36 16.29 16.99
C GLY A 266 2.97 15.38 18.07
N LEU A 267 4.02 14.63 17.76
CA LEU A 267 4.68 13.73 18.71
C LEU A 267 5.69 14.44 19.59
N VAL A 268 6.30 15.51 19.10
CA VAL A 268 7.27 16.35 19.82
C VAL A 268 7.04 17.83 19.50
N PRO A 269 7.55 18.76 20.33
CA PRO A 269 7.52 20.20 20.03
C PRO A 269 8.27 20.55 18.73
N LEU A 270 7.84 21.65 18.07
CA LEU A 270 8.56 22.18 16.90
C LEU A 270 9.99 22.59 17.28
N GLY A 271 10.96 22.33 16.41
CA GLY A 271 12.37 22.62 16.66
C GLY A 271 13.12 21.55 17.45
N THR A 272 12.44 20.48 17.87
CA THR A 272 13.10 19.32 18.50
C THR A 272 14.03 18.63 17.49
N SER A 273 15.21 18.22 17.96
CA SER A 273 16.15 17.37 17.19
C SER A 273 16.43 16.14 18.04
N LEU A 274 16.12 14.94 17.49
CA LEU A 274 16.31 13.66 18.18
C LEU A 274 16.47 12.53 17.17
N SER A 275 17.26 11.55 17.54
CA SER A 275 17.43 10.32 16.76
C SER A 275 16.14 9.49 16.77
N ILE A 276 16.07 8.51 15.88
CA ILE A 276 14.90 7.59 15.81
C ILE A 276 14.78 6.74 17.09
N ASP A 277 15.90 6.38 17.72
CA ASP A 277 15.92 5.59 18.95
C ASP A 277 15.46 6.41 20.16
N GLU A 278 15.83 7.69 20.23
CA GLU A 278 15.32 8.63 21.23
C GLU A 278 13.83 8.85 21.06
N LEU A 279 13.35 9.08 19.82
CA LEU A 279 11.92 9.22 19.55
C LEU A 279 11.14 7.95 19.93
N LEU A 280 11.68 6.76 19.64
CA LEU A 280 11.05 5.50 20.05
C LEU A 280 10.97 5.37 21.57
N SER A 281 11.96 5.88 22.29
CA SER A 281 11.98 5.88 23.76
C SER A 281 10.95 6.85 24.36
N GLU A 282 10.66 7.96 23.69
CA GLU A 282 9.62 8.92 24.07
C GLU A 282 8.21 8.39 23.76
N VAL A 283 8.02 7.77 22.59
CA VAL A 283 6.76 7.15 22.20
C VAL A 283 6.64 5.77 22.83
N ARG A 284 6.31 5.74 24.13
CA ARG A 284 6.25 4.48 24.92
C ARG A 284 5.06 3.57 24.57
N ASP A 285 4.00 4.14 24.01
CA ASP A 285 2.76 3.43 23.70
C ASP A 285 2.28 3.73 22.28
N ALA A 286 2.10 2.69 21.50
CA ALA A 286 1.56 2.78 20.15
C ALA A 286 0.18 3.44 20.07
N SER A 287 -0.59 3.45 21.18
CA SER A 287 -1.91 4.11 21.25
C SER A 287 -1.82 5.64 21.22
N THR A 288 -0.66 6.22 21.50
CA THR A 288 -0.42 7.66 21.43
C THR A 288 -0.14 8.17 20.01
N LEU A 289 0.11 7.25 19.07
CA LEU A 289 0.35 7.61 17.68
C LEU A 289 -0.92 8.18 17.02
N PRO A 290 -0.82 9.23 16.20
CA PRO A 290 -1.97 9.87 15.54
C PRO A 290 -2.49 9.01 14.37
N LEU A 291 -3.00 7.82 14.69
CA LEU A 291 -3.50 6.83 13.75
C LEU A 291 -5.00 6.61 13.96
N ASN A 292 -5.77 6.63 12.86
CA ASN A 292 -7.20 6.36 12.84
C ASN A 292 -7.45 4.99 12.17
N SER A 293 -8.27 4.14 12.78
CA SER A 293 -8.71 2.85 12.24
C SER A 293 -9.83 2.98 11.22
#